data_17fb88be29a8ad3eafd2fc57b2a886b5
#
_entry.id   17fb88be29a8ad3eafd2fc57b2a886b5
#
_cell.length_a   1.000
_cell.length_b   1.000
_cell.length_c   1.000
_cell.angle_alpha   90.00
_cell.angle_beta   90.00
_cell.angle_gamma   90.00
#
_symmetry.space_group_name_H-M   'P 1'
#
loop_
_entity.id
_entity.type
_entity.pdbx_description
1 polymer ?
#
loop_
_entity_poly.entity_id
_entity_poly.type
_entity_poly.pdbx_seq_one_letter_code
_entity_poly.pdbx_strand_id
1 'polypeptide(L)'
;MIGKGGSSRVFRVLNHANELYAIKRVSLDKTDAETMSGYMNEIALLKRLEGNSRIIRLIDSEVKPGPGGSKGHLLLVMECGEIDLARLLQEQMKEPVNMVWVAYYWQQMLQAVHVIHEEKIVHSDLKPANFVLVRGQLKLIDFGIANAIANDTTNIQRDHQIGTVNYMSPEAIELPDGMRRLKVGRPSDVWSLGCILYQMIYGQPPFQHLSVYQKMKAIPDLTHVIEFPDYAVPMVPSPRSSTGNGQVVEPPKKLDHLKQRVRKDVIKSMKSCLCRNPKERATIPQLLNDTWLANHEPTPTPIKELLKENETIINPYYMRQLLEYSIKLAAEGATNLDPETLMKDAERLVQELKGIQSQAKME
;
A
#
# COMPACT_ATOMS: atom_id res chain seq x y z
N MET A 1 11.34 16.56 0.22
CA MET A 1 11.48 15.38 -0.63
C MET A 1 10.94 14.19 0.14
N ILE A 2 10.04 13.40 -0.47
CA ILE A 2 9.36 12.26 0.17
C ILE A 2 9.75 10.91 -0.45
N GLY A 3 10.36 10.92 -1.65
CA GLY A 3 10.85 9.71 -2.31
C GLY A 3 12.05 9.99 -3.21
N LYS A 4 12.92 8.98 -3.37
CA LYS A 4 14.08 9.01 -4.27
C LYS A 4 14.16 7.65 -4.98
N GLY A 5 14.07 7.66 -6.30
CA GLY A 5 14.37 6.53 -7.19
C GLY A 5 15.68 6.75 -7.94
N GLY A 6 16.06 5.84 -8.82
CA GLY A 6 17.29 5.93 -9.60
C GLY A 6 17.39 7.23 -10.42
N SER A 7 16.42 7.46 -11.31
CA SER A 7 16.33 8.66 -12.17
C SER A 7 15.28 9.66 -11.69
N SER A 8 14.55 9.39 -10.62
CA SER A 8 13.41 10.20 -10.18
C SER A 8 13.51 10.65 -8.73
N ARG A 9 12.87 11.78 -8.43
CA ARG A 9 12.69 12.31 -7.08
C ARG A 9 11.24 12.76 -6.92
N VAL A 10 10.67 12.49 -5.75
CA VAL A 10 9.29 12.88 -5.42
C VAL A 10 9.31 13.92 -4.31
N PHE A 11 8.60 15.00 -4.54
CA PHE A 11 8.49 16.14 -3.62
C PHE A 11 7.03 16.31 -3.20
N ARG A 12 6.81 16.58 -1.93
CA ARG A 12 5.53 17.09 -1.43
C ARG A 12 5.56 18.60 -1.57
N VAL A 13 4.54 19.17 -2.17
CA VAL A 13 4.42 20.61 -2.42
C VAL A 13 3.04 21.11 -2.02
N LEU A 14 2.97 22.40 -1.69
CA LEU A 14 1.73 23.14 -1.48
C LEU A 14 1.53 24.08 -2.67
N ASN A 15 0.30 24.20 -3.15
CA ASN A 15 -0.08 25.25 -4.08
C ASN A 15 -0.42 26.55 -3.30
N HIS A 16 -0.77 27.60 -4.03
CA HIS A 16 -1.15 28.90 -3.43
C HIS A 16 -2.44 28.83 -2.58
N ALA A 17 -3.27 27.80 -2.78
CA ALA A 17 -4.48 27.53 -2.00
C ALA A 17 -4.22 26.61 -0.78
N ASN A 18 -2.95 26.34 -0.45
CA ASN A 18 -2.52 25.40 0.62
C ASN A 18 -2.98 23.93 0.39
N GLU A 19 -3.23 23.56 -0.86
CA GLU A 19 -3.52 22.17 -1.20
C GLU A 19 -2.24 21.39 -1.42
N LEU A 20 -2.21 20.14 -0.93
CA LEU A 20 -1.06 19.24 -1.01
C LEU A 20 -1.05 18.45 -2.32
N TYR A 21 0.11 18.46 -3.00
CA TYR A 21 0.40 17.68 -4.19
C TYR A 21 1.72 16.93 -4.06
N ALA A 22 1.87 15.87 -4.83
CA ALA A 22 3.15 15.17 -5.04
C ALA A 22 3.67 15.47 -6.44
N ILE A 23 4.92 15.94 -6.55
CA ILE A 23 5.59 16.12 -7.84
C ILE A 23 6.68 15.08 -8.00
N LYS A 24 6.50 14.18 -8.96
CA LYS A 24 7.54 13.24 -9.41
C LYS A 24 8.35 13.91 -10.51
N ARG A 25 9.62 14.19 -10.23
CA ARG A 25 10.58 14.77 -11.19
C ARG A 25 11.49 13.66 -11.70
N VAL A 26 11.46 13.40 -13.00
CA VAL A 26 12.29 12.42 -13.69
C VAL A 26 13.34 13.15 -14.50
N SER A 27 14.64 12.81 -14.37
CA SER A 27 15.70 13.32 -15.22
C SER A 27 15.67 12.62 -16.57
N LEU A 28 15.66 13.38 -17.66
CA LEU A 28 15.62 12.88 -19.03
C LEU A 28 17.01 12.75 -19.67
N ASP A 29 18.07 13.18 -19.00
CA ASP A 29 19.42 13.24 -19.57
C ASP A 29 19.94 11.88 -20.08
N LYS A 30 19.61 10.81 -19.36
CA LYS A 30 19.97 9.42 -19.70
C LYS A 30 18.81 8.62 -20.30
N THR A 31 17.72 9.29 -20.68
CA THR A 31 16.50 8.64 -21.19
C THR A 31 16.64 8.50 -22.71
N ASP A 32 16.49 7.28 -23.23
CA ASP A 32 16.36 6.98 -24.65
C ASP A 32 14.93 7.21 -25.16
N ALA A 33 14.71 7.09 -26.46
CA ALA A 33 13.41 7.30 -27.07
C ALA A 33 12.38 6.28 -26.60
N GLU A 34 12.80 5.05 -26.33
CA GLU A 34 11.94 3.94 -25.90
C GLU A 34 11.45 4.15 -24.46
N THR A 35 12.36 4.49 -23.55
CA THR A 35 12.02 4.85 -22.16
C THR A 35 11.11 6.09 -22.12
N MET A 36 11.35 7.09 -22.98
CA MET A 36 10.49 8.26 -23.08
C MET A 36 9.09 7.88 -23.55
N SER A 37 8.97 6.99 -24.54
CA SER A 37 7.67 6.44 -24.97
C SER A 37 6.95 5.73 -23.83
N GLY A 38 7.68 4.99 -22.99
CA GLY A 38 7.15 4.36 -21.78
C GLY A 38 6.53 5.36 -20.81
N TYR A 39 7.22 6.48 -20.54
CA TYR A 39 6.66 7.55 -19.69
C TYR A 39 5.41 8.17 -20.30
N MET A 40 5.39 8.42 -21.61
CA MET A 40 4.22 8.97 -22.29
C MET A 40 3.02 8.01 -22.26
N ASN A 41 3.26 6.70 -22.40
CA ASN A 41 2.23 5.68 -22.27
C ASN A 41 1.67 5.61 -20.84
N GLU A 42 2.54 5.73 -19.81
CA GLU A 42 2.12 5.77 -18.42
C GLU A 42 1.25 7.00 -18.13
N ILE A 43 1.62 8.17 -18.64
CA ILE A 43 0.83 9.40 -18.54
C ILE A 43 -0.53 9.24 -19.22
N ALA A 44 -0.56 8.68 -20.43
CA ALA A 44 -1.81 8.45 -21.18
C ALA A 44 -2.74 7.51 -20.41
N LEU A 45 -2.18 6.47 -19.79
CA LEU A 45 -2.95 5.54 -18.97
C LEU A 45 -3.48 6.20 -17.69
N LEU A 46 -2.67 6.98 -16.98
CA LEU A 46 -3.10 7.71 -15.79
C LEU A 46 -4.27 8.66 -16.11
N LYS A 47 -4.21 9.37 -17.25
CA LYS A 47 -5.30 10.22 -17.73
C LYS A 47 -6.56 9.42 -18.05
N ARG A 48 -6.43 8.25 -18.68
CA ARG A 48 -7.56 7.37 -19.03
C ARG A 48 -8.22 6.78 -17.79
N LEU A 49 -7.45 6.49 -16.74
CA LEU A 49 -7.92 5.94 -15.48
C LEU A 49 -8.31 7.03 -14.45
N GLU A 50 -8.40 8.29 -14.88
CA GLU A 50 -8.84 9.38 -14.01
C GLU A 50 -10.22 9.07 -13.39
N GLY A 51 -10.37 9.34 -12.09
CA GLY A 51 -11.58 9.03 -11.33
C GLY A 51 -11.63 7.59 -10.76
N ASN A 52 -10.71 6.70 -11.15
CA ASN A 52 -10.64 5.39 -10.52
C ASN A 52 -10.12 5.49 -9.08
N SER A 53 -10.89 4.95 -8.12
CA SER A 53 -10.58 5.03 -6.69
C SER A 53 -9.31 4.27 -6.28
N ARG A 54 -8.80 3.36 -7.13
CA ARG A 54 -7.63 2.51 -6.85
C ARG A 54 -6.34 2.97 -7.52
N ILE A 55 -6.41 4.01 -8.37
CA ILE A 55 -5.28 4.53 -9.13
C ILE A 55 -5.01 5.97 -8.68
N ILE A 56 -3.74 6.33 -8.54
CA ILE A 56 -3.32 7.70 -8.20
C ILE A 56 -3.80 8.67 -9.28
N ARG A 57 -4.36 9.79 -8.88
CA ARG A 57 -4.83 10.81 -9.82
C ARG A 57 -3.67 11.67 -10.30
N LEU A 58 -3.48 11.71 -11.61
CA LEU A 58 -2.60 12.66 -12.27
C LEU A 58 -3.34 14.00 -12.41
N ILE A 59 -2.75 15.08 -11.92
CA ILE A 59 -3.29 16.43 -12.02
C ILE A 59 -2.78 17.11 -13.28
N ASP A 60 -1.45 17.03 -13.51
CA ASP A 60 -0.78 17.65 -14.66
C ASP A 60 0.55 16.95 -14.97
N SER A 61 1.04 17.16 -16.20
CA SER A 61 2.34 16.65 -16.64
C SER A 61 3.01 17.64 -17.59
N GLU A 62 4.29 17.90 -17.35
CA GLU A 62 5.08 18.87 -18.13
C GLU A 62 6.49 18.34 -18.41
N VAL A 63 6.97 18.54 -19.64
CA VAL A 63 8.39 18.35 -19.96
C VAL A 63 9.08 19.70 -19.94
N LYS A 64 10.02 19.91 -19.00
CA LYS A 64 10.83 21.11 -18.90
C LYS A 64 12.19 20.88 -19.56
N PRO A 65 12.55 21.64 -20.61
CA PRO A 65 13.86 21.55 -21.22
C PRO A 65 14.93 21.97 -20.23
N GLY A 66 16.09 21.34 -20.29
CA GLY A 66 17.24 21.70 -19.46
C GLY A 66 18.09 22.79 -20.08
N PRO A 67 18.93 23.50 -19.30
CA PRO A 67 19.88 24.47 -19.82
C PRO A 67 21.01 23.75 -20.57
N GLY A 68 21.62 24.47 -21.55
CA GLY A 68 22.87 24.05 -22.18
C GLY A 68 22.81 22.73 -22.98
N GLY A 69 21.65 22.37 -23.57
CA GLY A 69 21.49 21.15 -24.36
C GLY A 69 21.15 19.89 -23.57
N SER A 70 20.96 19.99 -22.26
CA SER A 70 20.38 18.94 -21.42
C SER A 70 18.94 18.63 -21.86
N LYS A 71 18.55 17.33 -21.85
CA LYS A 71 17.18 16.90 -22.18
C LYS A 71 16.14 17.40 -21.17
N GLY A 72 16.59 17.82 -19.97
CA GLY A 72 15.74 18.40 -18.94
C GLY A 72 15.02 17.38 -18.07
N HIS A 73 13.79 17.68 -17.67
CA HIS A 73 13.02 16.91 -16.72
C HIS A 73 11.57 16.71 -17.15
N LEU A 74 11.03 15.52 -16.90
CA LEU A 74 9.60 15.28 -16.89
C LEU A 74 9.08 15.51 -15.47
N LEU A 75 8.04 16.34 -15.35
CA LEU A 75 7.33 16.61 -14.10
C LEU A 75 5.93 15.99 -14.17
N LEU A 76 5.57 15.20 -13.16
CA LEU A 76 4.23 14.64 -12.98
C LEU A 76 3.67 15.20 -11.68
N VAL A 77 2.59 15.97 -11.76
CA VAL A 77 1.86 16.51 -10.61
C VAL A 77 0.71 15.56 -10.30
N MET A 78 0.70 15.01 -9.11
CA MET A 78 -0.28 14.01 -8.67
C MET A 78 -0.92 14.40 -7.34
N GLU A 79 -2.06 13.81 -7.02
CA GLU A 79 -2.59 13.87 -5.65
C GLU A 79 -1.55 13.32 -4.66
N CYS A 80 -1.52 13.90 -3.45
CA CYS A 80 -0.55 13.54 -2.43
C CYS A 80 -1.15 12.57 -1.43
N GLY A 81 -0.52 11.40 -1.26
CA GLY A 81 -0.89 10.46 -0.23
C GLY A 81 -0.24 10.76 1.14
N GLU A 82 -0.79 10.18 2.18
CA GLU A 82 -0.33 10.31 3.55
C GLU A 82 0.92 9.48 3.82
N ILE A 83 0.85 8.19 3.47
CA ILE A 83 1.90 7.20 3.74
C ILE A 83 1.90 6.12 2.66
N ASP A 84 3.06 5.59 2.31
CA ASP A 84 3.17 4.40 1.47
C ASP A 84 3.03 3.10 2.30
N LEU A 85 2.59 2.02 1.62
CA LEU A 85 2.36 0.74 2.29
C LEU A 85 3.65 0.14 2.87
N ALA A 86 4.83 0.43 2.31
CA ALA A 86 6.08 -0.10 2.85
C ALA A 86 6.37 0.44 4.24
N ARG A 87 6.15 1.75 4.45
CA ARG A 87 6.26 2.38 5.77
C ARG A 87 5.18 1.90 6.73
N LEU A 88 3.94 1.79 6.23
CA LEU A 88 2.83 1.31 7.03
C LEU A 88 3.08 -0.12 7.54
N LEU A 89 3.63 -1.02 6.71
CA LEU A 89 4.01 -2.37 7.11
C LEU A 89 5.13 -2.39 8.15
N GLN A 90 6.09 -1.45 8.08
CA GLN A 90 7.15 -1.32 9.08
C GLN A 90 6.60 -0.91 10.46
N GLU A 91 5.57 -0.08 10.49
CA GLU A 91 4.89 0.31 11.72
C GLU A 91 4.07 -0.86 12.28
N GLN A 92 3.30 -1.54 11.43
CA GLN A 92 2.45 -2.67 11.81
C GLN A 92 3.24 -3.91 12.26
N MET A 93 4.49 -4.08 11.81
CA MET A 93 5.33 -5.24 12.15
C MET A 93 5.52 -5.41 13.67
N LYS A 94 5.40 -4.36 14.45
CA LYS A 94 5.56 -4.32 15.91
C LYS A 94 4.30 -4.72 16.67
N GLU A 95 3.17 -4.71 15.99
CA GLU A 95 1.85 -4.92 16.55
C GLU A 95 1.31 -6.31 16.24
N PRO A 96 0.38 -6.85 17.04
CA PRO A 96 -0.35 -8.07 16.69
C PRO A 96 -1.06 -7.92 15.35
N VAL A 97 -1.15 -9.02 14.59
CA VAL A 97 -1.77 -9.02 13.27
C VAL A 97 -3.26 -8.67 13.37
N ASN A 98 -3.66 -7.57 12.77
CA ASN A 98 -5.06 -7.20 12.66
C ASN A 98 -5.64 -7.74 11.33
N MET A 99 -6.43 -8.82 11.40
CA MET A 99 -6.97 -9.47 10.21
C MET A 99 -7.99 -8.62 9.43
N VAL A 100 -8.70 -7.71 10.09
CA VAL A 100 -9.61 -6.74 9.44
C VAL A 100 -8.78 -5.78 8.60
N TRP A 101 -7.70 -5.26 9.16
CA TRP A 101 -6.74 -4.39 8.46
C TRP A 101 -6.10 -5.11 7.27
N VAL A 102 -5.66 -6.37 7.45
CA VAL A 102 -5.08 -7.18 6.38
C VAL A 102 -6.08 -7.40 5.25
N ALA A 103 -7.31 -7.82 5.56
CA ALA A 103 -8.35 -8.04 4.56
C ALA A 103 -8.70 -6.76 3.79
N TYR A 104 -8.83 -5.64 4.49
CA TYR A 104 -9.16 -4.34 3.91
C TYR A 104 -8.13 -3.89 2.88
N TYR A 105 -6.84 -3.91 3.21
CA TYR A 105 -5.81 -3.49 2.27
C TYR A 105 -5.50 -4.54 1.21
N TRP A 106 -5.58 -5.83 1.55
CA TRP A 106 -5.44 -6.89 0.58
C TRP A 106 -6.46 -6.80 -0.56
N GLN A 107 -7.72 -6.61 -0.23
CA GLN A 107 -8.78 -6.41 -1.22
C GLN A 107 -8.50 -5.20 -2.11
N GLN A 108 -8.06 -4.09 -1.55
CA GLN A 108 -7.75 -2.88 -2.32
C GLN A 108 -6.54 -3.05 -3.24
N MET A 109 -5.49 -3.77 -2.79
CA MET A 109 -4.36 -4.12 -3.66
C MET A 109 -4.78 -4.98 -4.83
N LEU A 110 -5.58 -6.02 -4.59
CA LEU A 110 -6.13 -6.87 -5.65
C LEU A 110 -6.95 -6.05 -6.65
N GLN A 111 -7.83 -5.17 -6.18
CA GLN A 111 -8.63 -4.29 -7.03
C GLN A 111 -7.74 -3.36 -7.87
N ALA A 112 -6.71 -2.75 -7.28
CA ALA A 112 -5.80 -1.84 -7.98
C ALA A 112 -5.04 -2.54 -9.10
N VAL A 113 -4.51 -3.74 -8.83
CA VAL A 113 -3.78 -4.52 -9.85
C VAL A 113 -4.73 -5.09 -10.89
N HIS A 114 -5.97 -5.45 -10.50
CA HIS A 114 -6.99 -5.87 -11.46
C HIS A 114 -7.28 -4.80 -12.50
N VAL A 115 -7.41 -3.53 -12.08
CA VAL A 115 -7.62 -2.40 -13.00
C VAL A 115 -6.57 -2.34 -14.10
N ILE A 116 -5.28 -2.44 -13.77
CA ILE A 116 -4.21 -2.40 -14.79
C ILE A 116 -4.18 -3.67 -15.64
N HIS A 117 -4.57 -4.83 -15.07
CA HIS A 117 -4.68 -6.08 -15.83
C HIS A 117 -5.81 -6.04 -16.88
N GLU A 118 -6.94 -5.37 -16.59
CA GLU A 118 -8.00 -5.12 -17.57
C GLU A 118 -7.53 -4.19 -18.69
N GLU A 119 -6.63 -3.26 -18.40
CA GLU A 119 -5.94 -2.44 -19.39
C GLU A 119 -4.82 -3.19 -20.15
N LYS A 120 -4.70 -4.52 -19.95
CA LYS A 120 -3.68 -5.40 -20.56
C LYS A 120 -2.25 -5.07 -20.17
N ILE A 121 -2.06 -4.47 -19.00
CA ILE A 121 -0.76 -4.10 -18.45
C ILE A 121 -0.39 -5.09 -17.36
N VAL A 122 0.86 -5.54 -17.39
CA VAL A 122 1.50 -6.31 -16.32
C VAL A 122 2.53 -5.40 -15.66
N HIS A 123 2.43 -5.24 -14.34
CA HIS A 123 3.31 -4.32 -13.61
C HIS A 123 4.76 -4.82 -13.56
N SER A 124 4.95 -6.11 -13.32
CA SER A 124 6.23 -6.85 -13.27
C SER A 124 7.24 -6.44 -12.17
N ASP A 125 7.00 -5.38 -11.42
CA ASP A 125 7.85 -4.89 -10.31
C ASP A 125 7.00 -4.43 -9.11
N LEU A 126 5.93 -5.16 -8.78
CA LEU A 126 5.06 -4.84 -7.65
C LEU A 126 5.78 -5.03 -6.31
N LYS A 127 5.64 -4.01 -5.46
CA LYS A 127 6.15 -3.98 -4.08
C LYS A 127 5.29 -3.06 -3.23
N PRO A 128 5.37 -3.12 -1.89
CA PRO A 128 4.57 -2.26 -1.01
C PRO A 128 4.72 -0.76 -1.30
N ALA A 129 5.91 -0.30 -1.70
CA ALA A 129 6.16 1.11 -2.02
C ALA A 129 5.40 1.63 -3.26
N ASN A 130 4.81 0.75 -4.09
CA ASN A 130 3.96 1.14 -5.20
C ASN A 130 2.53 1.49 -4.78
N PHE A 131 2.16 1.27 -3.53
CA PHE A 131 0.85 1.57 -2.98
C PHE A 131 0.93 2.69 -1.96
N VAL A 132 0.05 3.69 -2.08
CA VAL A 132 0.00 4.86 -1.19
C VAL A 132 -1.42 5.04 -0.68
N LEU A 133 -1.57 5.38 0.60
CA LEU A 133 -2.84 5.77 1.17
C LEU A 133 -3.16 7.21 0.76
N VAL A 134 -4.37 7.40 0.25
CA VAL A 134 -4.95 8.71 -0.04
C VAL A 134 -6.34 8.75 0.59
N ARG A 135 -6.51 9.55 1.63
CA ARG A 135 -7.75 9.64 2.42
C ARG A 135 -8.27 8.28 2.89
N GLY A 136 -7.33 7.45 3.40
CA GLY A 136 -7.63 6.10 3.89
C GLY A 136 -7.87 5.04 2.79
N GLN A 137 -7.79 5.40 1.51
CA GLN A 137 -7.93 4.48 0.38
C GLN A 137 -6.55 4.15 -0.19
N LEU A 138 -6.30 2.88 -0.44
CA LEU A 138 -5.05 2.43 -1.04
C LEU A 138 -5.10 2.63 -2.57
N LYS A 139 -4.09 3.31 -3.11
CA LYS A 139 -3.97 3.57 -4.55
C LYS A 139 -2.61 3.12 -5.09
N LEU A 140 -2.62 2.59 -6.31
CA LEU A 140 -1.41 2.26 -7.05
C LEU A 140 -0.82 3.53 -7.66
N ILE A 141 0.49 3.77 -7.48
CA ILE A 141 1.16 5.02 -7.90
C ILE A 141 2.10 4.88 -9.10
N ASP A 142 2.36 3.67 -9.58
CA ASP A 142 3.28 3.35 -10.66
C ASP A 142 2.76 2.12 -11.40
N PHE A 143 2.93 2.04 -12.70
CA PHE A 143 2.46 0.89 -13.50
C PHE A 143 3.61 0.02 -14.03
N GLY A 144 4.86 0.37 -13.73
CA GLY A 144 6.03 -0.36 -14.19
C GLY A 144 6.34 -0.24 -15.68
N ILE A 145 5.54 0.50 -16.46
CA ILE A 145 5.62 0.56 -17.94
C ILE A 145 6.99 1.07 -18.39
N ALA A 146 7.48 2.15 -17.80
CA ALA A 146 8.77 2.72 -18.13
C ALA A 146 9.94 1.79 -17.78
N ASN A 147 9.77 0.98 -16.71
CA ASN A 147 10.77 0.01 -16.29
C ASN A 147 10.78 -1.25 -17.17
N ALA A 148 9.62 -1.69 -17.67
CA ALA A 148 9.50 -2.85 -18.54
C ALA A 148 10.27 -2.63 -19.86
N ILE A 149 10.17 -1.44 -20.43
CA ILE A 149 10.86 -1.04 -21.67
C ILE A 149 12.37 -0.94 -21.46
N ALA A 150 12.81 -0.30 -20.37
CA ALA A 150 14.24 -0.18 -20.03
C ALA A 150 14.93 -1.54 -19.75
N ASN A 151 14.17 -2.59 -19.46
CA ASN A 151 14.69 -3.93 -19.16
C ASN A 151 14.94 -4.81 -20.40
N ASP A 152 14.43 -4.43 -21.57
CA ASP A 152 14.72 -5.14 -22.84
C ASP A 152 16.10 -4.83 -23.40
N THR A 153 16.76 -3.77 -22.96
CA THR A 153 18.15 -3.47 -23.26
C THR A 153 19.09 -4.20 -22.31
N THR A 154 19.88 -5.07 -22.85
CA THR A 154 20.84 -6.07 -22.38
C THR A 154 21.87 -5.64 -21.32
N ASN A 155 21.60 -4.82 -20.34
CA ASN A 155 22.52 -4.53 -19.26
C ASN A 155 21.84 -4.60 -17.90
N ILE A 156 22.00 -5.75 -17.23
CA ILE A 156 21.71 -5.95 -15.80
C ILE A 156 22.78 -5.24 -14.96
N GLN A 157 22.98 -3.96 -15.16
CA GLN A 157 23.50 -3.08 -14.09
C GLN A 157 22.27 -2.51 -13.38
N ARG A 158 21.56 -3.41 -12.75
CA ARG A 158 20.52 -3.01 -11.80
C ARG A 158 21.22 -2.66 -10.50
N ASP A 159 21.41 -1.39 -10.25
CA ASP A 159 21.30 -0.81 -8.91
C ASP A 159 19.87 -1.01 -8.38
N HIS A 160 19.32 -2.22 -8.59
CA HIS A 160 18.08 -2.62 -7.99
C HIS A 160 18.33 -2.71 -6.50
N GLN A 161 17.74 -1.74 -5.83
CA GLN A 161 17.63 -1.73 -4.40
C GLN A 161 17.39 -3.16 -3.93
N ILE A 162 18.30 -3.65 -3.10
CA ILE A 162 18.33 -5.00 -2.51
C ILE A 162 16.97 -5.51 -2.07
N GLY A 163 16.01 -4.60 -1.80
CA GLY A 163 14.63 -4.89 -1.40
C GLY A 163 13.70 -5.42 -2.51
N THR A 164 13.88 -5.06 -3.77
CA THR A 164 12.96 -5.42 -4.87
C THR A 164 12.95 -6.91 -5.18
N VAL A 165 14.09 -7.60 -5.04
CA VAL A 165 14.21 -9.05 -5.27
C VAL A 165 13.27 -9.87 -4.38
N ASN A 166 12.84 -9.35 -3.23
CA ASN A 166 11.93 -10.04 -2.31
C ASN A 166 10.56 -10.36 -2.91
N TYR A 167 10.14 -9.62 -3.91
CA TYR A 167 8.80 -9.71 -4.52
C TYR A 167 8.84 -10.28 -5.93
N MET A 168 10.03 -10.58 -6.45
CA MET A 168 10.25 -11.05 -7.81
C MET A 168 9.72 -12.47 -7.97
N SER A 169 8.99 -12.73 -9.06
CA SER A 169 8.45 -14.05 -9.36
C SER A 169 9.53 -15.00 -9.91
N PRO A 170 9.37 -16.33 -9.78
CA PRO A 170 10.30 -17.31 -10.33
C PRO A 170 10.59 -17.11 -11.81
N GLU A 171 9.55 -16.87 -12.60
CA GLU A 171 9.64 -16.66 -14.06
C GLU A 171 10.27 -15.31 -14.46
N ALA A 172 10.42 -14.37 -13.53
CA ALA A 172 11.11 -13.10 -13.76
C ALA A 172 12.61 -13.19 -13.50
N ILE A 173 13.09 -14.29 -12.90
CA ILE A 173 14.50 -14.53 -12.62
C ILE A 173 15.13 -15.23 -13.82
N GLU A 174 16.20 -14.64 -14.39
CA GLU A 174 16.93 -15.24 -15.51
C GLU A 174 17.62 -16.52 -15.05
N LEU A 175 17.43 -17.60 -15.81
CA LEU A 175 18.19 -18.83 -15.66
C LEU A 175 19.63 -18.63 -16.18
N PRO A 176 20.68 -19.25 -15.53
CA PRO A 176 22.09 -19.04 -15.89
C PRO A 176 22.46 -19.41 -17.33
N ASP A 177 21.65 -20.21 -18.01
CA ASP A 177 21.99 -20.84 -19.31
C ASP A 177 21.47 -20.07 -20.54
N GLY A 178 21.13 -18.79 -20.42
CA GLY A 178 20.70 -17.98 -21.58
C GLY A 178 19.38 -18.47 -22.20
N MET A 179 18.65 -19.37 -21.53
CA MET A 179 17.31 -19.75 -21.96
C MET A 179 16.41 -18.51 -21.94
N ARG A 180 15.64 -18.37 -23.03
CA ARG A 180 14.71 -17.27 -23.25
C ARG A 180 13.94 -16.93 -21.98
N ARG A 181 13.93 -15.64 -21.62
CA ARG A 181 13.05 -15.07 -20.60
C ARG A 181 11.66 -15.68 -20.75
N LEU A 182 11.17 -16.36 -19.73
CA LEU A 182 9.76 -16.71 -19.66
C LEU A 182 9.00 -15.39 -19.71
N LYS A 183 8.02 -15.29 -20.59
CA LYS A 183 7.22 -14.08 -20.77
C LYS A 183 6.52 -13.79 -19.45
N VAL A 184 6.98 -12.75 -18.74
CA VAL A 184 6.36 -12.28 -17.49
C VAL A 184 4.94 -11.84 -17.82
N GLY A 185 3.97 -12.38 -17.10
CA GLY A 185 2.54 -12.14 -17.32
C GLY A 185 1.81 -11.76 -16.03
N ARG A 186 0.48 -11.64 -16.10
CA ARG A 186 -0.39 -11.38 -14.94
C ARG A 186 -0.08 -12.26 -13.70
N PRO A 187 0.25 -13.56 -13.85
CA PRO A 187 0.62 -14.39 -12.70
C PRO A 187 1.86 -13.92 -11.95
N SER A 188 2.79 -13.20 -12.59
CA SER A 188 3.95 -12.62 -11.91
C SER A 188 3.55 -11.57 -10.88
N ASP A 189 2.58 -10.72 -11.21
CA ASP A 189 2.03 -9.73 -10.27
C ASP A 189 1.31 -10.41 -9.10
N VAL A 190 0.63 -11.53 -9.35
CA VAL A 190 -0.02 -12.33 -8.27
C VAL A 190 1.01 -12.90 -7.30
N TRP A 191 2.16 -13.37 -7.79
CA TRP A 191 3.27 -13.77 -6.91
C TRP A 191 3.75 -12.62 -6.03
N SER A 192 3.99 -11.46 -6.62
CA SER A 192 4.44 -10.27 -5.89
C SER A 192 3.42 -9.85 -4.83
N LEU A 193 2.12 -9.85 -5.16
CA LEU A 193 1.03 -9.63 -4.20
C LEU A 193 1.04 -10.68 -3.08
N GLY A 194 1.27 -11.96 -3.40
CA GLY A 194 1.42 -13.03 -2.42
C GLY A 194 2.56 -12.79 -1.44
N CYS A 195 3.71 -12.28 -1.92
CA CYS A 195 4.82 -11.88 -1.07
C CYS A 195 4.45 -10.71 -0.14
N ILE A 196 3.64 -9.76 -0.61
CA ILE A 196 3.14 -8.65 0.19
C ILE A 196 2.14 -9.16 1.25
N LEU A 197 1.20 -10.03 0.89
CA LEU A 197 0.28 -10.65 1.86
C LEU A 197 1.04 -11.43 2.94
N TYR A 198 2.04 -12.21 2.54
CA TYR A 198 2.92 -12.91 3.49
C TYR A 198 3.59 -11.92 4.46
N GLN A 199 4.09 -10.79 3.95
CA GLN A 199 4.70 -9.74 4.77
C GLN A 199 3.69 -9.08 5.71
N MET A 200 2.43 -8.88 5.29
CA MET A 200 1.36 -8.35 6.15
C MET A 200 1.07 -9.26 7.34
N ILE A 201 1.22 -10.58 7.16
CA ILE A 201 0.96 -11.58 8.19
C ILE A 201 2.18 -11.82 9.09
N TYR A 202 3.36 -12.01 8.48
CA TYR A 202 4.56 -12.45 9.20
C TYR A 202 5.58 -11.32 9.43
N GLY A 203 5.27 -10.08 9.00
CA GLY A 203 6.11 -8.90 9.19
C GLY A 203 7.25 -8.76 8.18
N GLN A 204 7.63 -9.83 7.48
CA GLN A 204 8.70 -9.85 6.48
C GLN A 204 8.30 -10.69 5.27
N PRO A 205 8.78 -10.38 4.04
CA PRO A 205 8.54 -11.22 2.86
C PRO A 205 9.22 -12.59 2.97
N PRO A 206 8.77 -13.62 2.22
CA PRO A 206 9.17 -15.03 2.42
C PRO A 206 10.68 -15.28 2.40
N PHE A 207 11.41 -14.55 1.56
CA PHE A 207 12.84 -14.76 1.34
C PHE A 207 13.72 -13.67 1.99
N GLN A 208 13.18 -12.85 2.91
CA GLN A 208 13.91 -11.73 3.51
C GLN A 208 15.23 -12.12 4.18
N HIS A 209 15.29 -13.31 4.78
CA HIS A 209 16.43 -13.83 5.51
C HIS A 209 17.62 -14.24 4.62
N LEU A 210 17.41 -14.35 3.30
CA LEU A 210 18.43 -14.76 2.33
C LEU A 210 19.18 -13.56 1.76
N SER A 211 20.46 -13.75 1.40
CA SER A 211 21.20 -12.77 0.59
C SER A 211 20.64 -12.67 -0.82
N VAL A 212 20.94 -11.60 -1.56
CA VAL A 212 20.45 -11.41 -2.94
C VAL A 212 20.76 -12.62 -3.83
N TYR A 213 21.98 -13.12 -3.76
CA TYR A 213 22.40 -14.31 -4.53
C TYR A 213 21.61 -15.56 -4.14
N GLN A 214 21.40 -15.79 -2.85
CA GLN A 214 20.61 -16.93 -2.37
C GLN A 214 19.14 -16.81 -2.77
N LYS A 215 18.55 -15.59 -2.77
CA LYS A 215 17.18 -15.33 -3.26
C LYS A 215 17.04 -15.71 -4.73
N MET A 216 17.98 -15.28 -5.56
CA MET A 216 17.96 -15.59 -7.01
C MET A 216 18.00 -17.08 -7.30
N LYS A 217 18.60 -17.89 -6.40
CA LYS A 217 18.56 -19.36 -6.48
C LYS A 217 17.31 -19.96 -5.86
N ALA A 218 16.92 -19.53 -4.65
CA ALA A 218 15.86 -20.17 -3.88
C ALA A 218 14.45 -19.88 -4.43
N ILE A 219 14.22 -18.70 -5.02
CA ILE A 219 12.90 -18.33 -5.54
C ILE A 219 12.46 -19.28 -6.66
N PRO A 220 13.25 -19.58 -7.71
CA PRO A 220 12.84 -20.50 -8.76
C PRO A 220 12.98 -21.97 -8.38
N ASP A 221 13.71 -22.31 -7.31
CA ASP A 221 14.01 -23.69 -6.90
C ASP A 221 12.75 -24.37 -6.33
N LEU A 222 12.28 -25.41 -7.02
CA LEU A 222 11.11 -26.18 -6.62
C LEU A 222 11.34 -26.99 -5.32
N THR A 223 12.59 -27.25 -4.96
CA THR A 223 12.94 -28.02 -3.74
C THR A 223 12.98 -27.13 -2.49
N HIS A 224 13.16 -25.80 -2.68
CA HIS A 224 13.14 -24.85 -1.58
C HIS A 224 11.71 -24.64 -1.07
N VAL A 225 11.44 -25.05 0.17
CA VAL A 225 10.13 -24.96 0.80
C VAL A 225 9.89 -23.55 1.34
N ILE A 226 8.77 -22.91 0.94
CA ILE A 226 8.28 -21.69 1.58
C ILE A 226 7.50 -22.11 2.82
N GLU A 227 7.95 -21.69 3.99
CA GLU A 227 7.28 -21.99 5.26
C GLU A 227 6.09 -21.05 5.46
N PHE A 228 4.99 -21.59 5.98
CA PHE A 228 3.80 -20.83 6.37
C PHE A 228 3.47 -21.18 7.83
N PRO A 229 4.10 -20.53 8.80
CA PRO A 229 3.88 -20.84 10.22
C PRO A 229 2.41 -20.69 10.63
N ASP A 230 1.94 -21.57 11.52
CA ASP A 230 0.59 -21.47 12.09
C ASP A 230 0.38 -20.25 12.98
N TYR A 231 1.47 -19.59 13.36
CA TYR A 231 1.46 -18.41 14.23
C TYR A 231 2.27 -17.28 13.63
N ALA A 232 1.69 -16.08 13.64
CA ALA A 232 2.38 -14.83 13.38
C ALA A 232 2.89 -14.25 14.71
N VAL A 233 4.13 -13.77 14.72
CA VAL A 233 4.78 -13.18 15.89
C VAL A 233 5.26 -11.77 15.52
N PRO A 234 4.79 -10.71 16.19
CA PRO A 234 5.29 -9.37 15.98
C PRO A 234 6.79 -9.28 16.26
N MET A 235 7.46 -8.38 15.55
CA MET A 235 8.92 -8.22 15.63
C MET A 235 9.30 -6.75 15.77
N VAL A 236 10.23 -6.46 16.68
CA VAL A 236 10.83 -5.14 16.81
C VAL A 236 12.20 -5.15 16.12
N PRO A 237 12.44 -4.24 15.16
CA PRO A 237 13.77 -4.11 14.54
C PRO A 237 14.82 -3.80 15.61
N SER A 238 15.95 -4.47 15.57
CA SER A 238 17.08 -4.14 16.43
C SER A 238 17.63 -2.77 16.09
N PRO A 239 18.05 -1.95 17.08
CA PRO A 239 18.72 -0.68 16.84
C PRO A 239 19.97 -0.91 16.00
N ARG A 240 20.21 -0.08 14.98
CA ARG A 240 21.48 -0.10 14.25
C ARG A 240 22.57 0.43 15.20
N SER A 241 23.38 -0.44 15.77
CA SER A 241 24.56 0.00 16.52
C SER A 241 25.62 0.45 15.52
N SER A 242 25.95 1.73 15.52
CA SER A 242 27.07 2.32 14.77
C SER A 242 28.35 2.15 15.59
N THR A 243 28.81 0.92 15.77
CA THR A 243 30.18 0.67 16.24
C THR A 243 31.05 0.47 15.02
N GLY A 244 32.04 1.32 14.87
CA GLY A 244 33.04 1.25 13.81
C GLY A 244 33.68 -0.12 13.72
N ASN A 245 33.78 -0.65 12.51
CA ASN A 245 34.26 -1.96 12.09
C ASN A 245 33.24 -3.11 12.18
N GLY A 246 32.52 -3.29 11.04
CA GLY A 246 31.67 -4.44 10.77
C GLY A 246 30.26 -4.29 11.34
N GLN A 247 29.30 -4.01 10.46
CA GLN A 247 27.89 -3.97 10.85
C GLN A 247 27.40 -5.36 11.24
N VAL A 248 27.40 -5.67 12.52
CA VAL A 248 26.65 -6.80 13.06
C VAL A 248 25.21 -6.30 13.24
N VAL A 249 24.35 -6.63 12.30
CA VAL A 249 22.90 -6.39 12.43
C VAL A 249 22.36 -7.52 13.30
N GLU A 250 22.04 -7.24 14.54
CA GLU A 250 21.35 -8.21 15.39
C GLU A 250 19.98 -8.58 14.77
N PRO A 251 19.55 -9.84 14.88
CA PRO A 251 18.25 -10.25 14.39
C PRO A 251 17.13 -9.50 15.13
N PRO A 252 15.98 -9.20 14.46
CA PRO A 252 14.88 -8.53 15.09
C PRO A 252 14.34 -9.33 16.28
N LYS A 253 13.99 -8.63 17.37
CA LYS A 253 13.45 -9.24 18.58
C LYS A 253 12.00 -9.66 18.36
N LYS A 254 11.69 -10.93 18.55
CA LYS A 254 10.33 -11.47 18.50
C LYS A 254 9.58 -11.18 19.79
N LEU A 255 8.29 -10.83 19.68
CA LEU A 255 7.38 -10.60 20.80
C LEU A 255 6.47 -11.82 20.96
N ASP A 256 7.00 -12.93 21.47
CA ASP A 256 6.30 -14.23 21.55
C ASP A 256 5.01 -14.19 22.37
N HIS A 257 4.90 -13.28 23.34
CA HIS A 257 3.68 -13.07 24.14
C HIS A 257 2.52 -12.48 23.34
N LEU A 258 2.80 -11.89 22.15
CA LEU A 258 1.80 -11.33 21.23
C LEU A 258 1.53 -12.24 20.03
N LYS A 259 2.00 -13.48 20.05
CA LYS A 259 1.77 -14.42 18.96
C LYS A 259 0.29 -14.68 18.72
N GLN A 260 -0.12 -14.68 17.46
CA GLN A 260 -1.50 -14.95 17.05
C GLN A 260 -1.57 -16.08 16.05
N ARG A 261 -2.62 -16.89 16.13
CA ARG A 261 -2.85 -17.97 15.18
C ARG A 261 -3.29 -17.41 13.82
N VAL A 262 -2.62 -17.84 12.76
CA VAL A 262 -2.99 -17.48 11.40
C VAL A 262 -4.10 -18.40 10.92
N ARG A 263 -5.14 -17.86 10.30
CA ARG A 263 -6.26 -18.61 9.77
C ARG A 263 -5.82 -19.50 8.60
N LYS A 264 -6.32 -20.73 8.55
CA LYS A 264 -5.97 -21.70 7.50
C LYS A 264 -6.39 -21.25 6.09
N ASP A 265 -7.50 -20.52 5.97
CA ASP A 265 -7.97 -19.96 4.70
C ASP A 265 -7.03 -18.87 4.17
N VAL A 266 -6.47 -18.02 5.03
CA VAL A 266 -5.45 -17.03 4.66
C VAL A 266 -4.16 -17.72 4.22
N ILE A 267 -3.71 -18.76 4.93
CA ILE A 267 -2.56 -19.58 4.51
C ILE A 267 -2.81 -20.21 3.14
N LYS A 268 -4.03 -20.68 2.88
CA LYS A 268 -4.42 -21.23 1.57
C LYS A 268 -4.28 -20.17 0.47
N SER A 269 -4.76 -18.93 0.69
CA SER A 269 -4.62 -17.84 -0.27
C SER A 269 -3.15 -17.49 -0.53
N MET A 270 -2.31 -17.38 0.52
CA MET A 270 -0.87 -17.17 0.35
C MET A 270 -0.21 -18.27 -0.49
N LYS A 271 -0.52 -19.54 -0.21
CA LYS A 271 0.00 -20.70 -0.96
C LYS A 271 -0.42 -20.66 -2.42
N SER A 272 -1.65 -20.26 -2.74
CA SER A 272 -2.15 -20.15 -4.11
C SER A 272 -1.47 -19.02 -4.89
N CYS A 273 -1.07 -17.93 -4.23
CA CYS A 273 -0.29 -16.87 -4.83
C CYS A 273 1.18 -17.26 -5.01
N LEU A 274 1.76 -17.97 -4.04
CA LEU A 274 3.19 -18.35 -4.00
C LEU A 274 3.43 -19.75 -4.60
N CYS A 275 2.58 -20.17 -5.53
CA CYS A 275 2.82 -21.34 -6.38
C CYS A 275 3.85 -20.98 -7.45
N ARG A 276 4.94 -21.78 -7.55
CA ARG A 276 6.02 -21.52 -8.52
C ARG A 276 5.59 -21.70 -9.96
N ASN A 277 4.70 -22.65 -10.23
CA ASN A 277 4.12 -22.79 -11.57
C ASN A 277 3.11 -21.66 -11.84
N PRO A 278 3.39 -20.73 -12.76
CA PRO A 278 2.49 -19.58 -13.00
C PRO A 278 1.12 -20.00 -13.54
N LYS A 279 0.98 -21.19 -14.14
CA LYS A 279 -0.30 -21.72 -14.64
C LYS A 279 -1.23 -22.24 -13.54
N GLU A 280 -0.66 -22.65 -12.41
CA GLU A 280 -1.39 -23.18 -11.23
C GLU A 280 -1.65 -22.07 -10.20
N ARG A 281 -1.05 -20.91 -10.39
CA ARG A 281 -1.18 -19.76 -9.51
C ARG A 281 -2.59 -19.19 -9.61
N ALA A 282 -3.17 -18.78 -8.47
CA ALA A 282 -4.48 -18.15 -8.44
C ALA A 282 -4.55 -16.90 -9.30
N THR A 283 -5.74 -16.59 -9.81
CA THR A 283 -6.01 -15.34 -10.52
C THR A 283 -6.57 -14.28 -9.55
N ILE A 284 -6.46 -13.00 -9.89
CA ILE A 284 -7.01 -11.92 -9.04
C ILE A 284 -8.52 -12.07 -8.82
N PRO A 285 -9.35 -12.38 -9.83
CA PRO A 285 -10.78 -12.63 -9.59
C PRO A 285 -11.06 -13.78 -8.62
N GLN A 286 -10.25 -14.85 -8.64
CA GLN A 286 -10.39 -15.94 -7.65
C GLN A 286 -10.04 -15.46 -6.24
N LEU A 287 -8.97 -14.67 -6.09
CA LEU A 287 -8.54 -14.13 -4.79
C LEU A 287 -9.53 -13.12 -4.22
N LEU A 288 -10.17 -12.30 -5.06
CA LEU A 288 -11.22 -11.37 -4.65
C LEU A 288 -12.48 -12.08 -4.13
N ASN A 289 -12.71 -13.33 -4.57
CA ASN A 289 -13.82 -14.17 -4.12
C ASN A 289 -13.45 -15.11 -2.96
N ASP A 290 -12.27 -14.94 -2.36
CA ASP A 290 -11.88 -15.74 -1.20
C ASP A 290 -12.82 -15.50 -0.02
N THR A 291 -13.30 -16.58 0.59
CA THR A 291 -14.32 -16.54 1.67
C THR A 291 -13.89 -15.74 2.89
N TRP A 292 -12.56 -15.68 3.16
CA TRP A 292 -12.06 -14.92 4.30
C TRP A 292 -12.16 -13.38 4.09
N LEU A 293 -12.18 -12.91 2.84
CA LEU A 293 -12.46 -11.50 2.51
C LEU A 293 -13.95 -11.16 2.75
N ALA A 294 -14.86 -12.00 2.27
CA ALA A 294 -16.30 -11.79 2.45
C ALA A 294 -16.70 -11.74 3.94
N ASN A 295 -16.04 -12.52 4.80
CA ASN A 295 -16.26 -12.52 6.25
C ASN A 295 -15.68 -11.29 6.96
N HIS A 296 -14.95 -10.44 6.25
CA HIS A 296 -14.36 -9.18 6.74
C HIS A 296 -14.96 -7.94 6.07
N GLU A 297 -15.82 -8.11 5.07
CA GLU A 297 -16.75 -7.04 4.81
C GLU A 297 -17.49 -6.82 6.14
N PRO A 298 -17.42 -5.60 6.72
CA PRO A 298 -18.37 -5.29 7.76
C PRO A 298 -19.71 -5.52 7.05
N THR A 299 -20.36 -6.68 7.34
CA THR A 299 -21.81 -6.71 7.20
C THR A 299 -22.20 -5.39 7.81
N PRO A 300 -22.89 -4.51 7.10
CA PRO A 300 -23.52 -3.40 7.75
C PRO A 300 -24.55 -4.04 8.69
N THR A 301 -24.03 -4.53 9.83
CA THR A 301 -24.88 -4.68 11.01
C THR A 301 -25.41 -3.28 11.14
N PRO A 302 -26.69 -3.07 10.92
CA PRO A 302 -27.21 -1.73 11.01
C PRO A 302 -26.80 -1.29 12.41
N ILE A 303 -25.87 -0.34 12.49
CA ILE A 303 -25.35 0.19 13.75
C ILE A 303 -26.53 0.61 14.65
N LYS A 304 -27.71 0.81 14.04
CA LYS A 304 -28.99 0.96 14.72
C LYS A 304 -29.40 -0.19 15.64
N GLU A 305 -28.97 -1.44 15.38
CA GLU A 305 -29.35 -2.59 16.23
C GLU A 305 -28.42 -2.76 17.44
N LEU A 306 -27.24 -2.11 17.42
CA LEU A 306 -26.28 -2.15 18.53
C LEU A 306 -26.37 -0.95 19.46
N LEU A 307 -27.02 0.14 19.01
CA LEU A 307 -27.17 1.36 19.80
C LEU A 307 -28.42 1.28 20.67
N LYS A 308 -28.24 1.50 21.95
CA LYS A 308 -29.35 1.72 22.89
C LYS A 308 -30.12 2.99 22.52
N GLU A 309 -31.33 3.12 23.00
CA GLU A 309 -32.23 4.24 22.68
C GLU A 309 -31.61 5.62 23.02
N ASN A 310 -30.69 5.66 23.97
CA ASN A 310 -29.97 6.86 24.42
C ASN A 310 -28.57 7.01 23.85
N GLU A 311 -28.16 6.20 22.88
CA GLU A 311 -26.82 6.23 22.25
C GLU A 311 -26.91 6.74 20.82
N THR A 312 -25.83 7.40 20.34
CA THR A 312 -25.69 7.86 18.94
C THR A 312 -24.23 7.79 18.50
N ILE A 313 -24.01 7.76 17.17
CA ILE A 313 -22.66 7.81 16.60
C ILE A 313 -22.23 9.26 16.48
N ILE A 314 -21.06 9.58 17.01
CA ILE A 314 -20.45 10.90 16.87
C ILE A 314 -19.24 10.77 15.94
N ASN A 315 -19.27 11.49 14.81
CA ASN A 315 -18.11 11.62 13.94
C ASN A 315 -17.17 12.75 14.42
N PRO A 316 -15.91 12.85 13.90
CA PRO A 316 -14.98 13.90 14.32
C PRO A 316 -15.48 15.34 14.14
N TYR A 317 -16.36 15.59 13.16
CA TYR A 317 -16.96 16.90 12.94
C TYR A 317 -17.90 17.31 14.08
N TYR A 318 -18.81 16.43 14.47
CA TYR A 318 -19.72 16.69 15.60
C TYR A 318 -18.98 16.73 16.93
N MET A 319 -17.95 15.88 17.11
CA MET A 319 -17.11 15.91 18.31
C MET A 319 -16.41 17.27 18.46
N ARG A 320 -15.89 17.83 17.36
CA ARG A 320 -15.29 19.16 17.37
C ARG A 320 -16.30 20.24 17.76
N GLN A 321 -17.51 20.21 17.22
CA GLN A 321 -18.56 21.16 17.58
C GLN A 321 -18.96 21.08 19.06
N LEU A 322 -19.04 19.88 19.62
CA LEU A 322 -19.27 19.68 21.04
C LEU A 322 -18.16 20.26 21.91
N LEU A 323 -16.91 20.08 21.49
CA LEU A 323 -15.74 20.67 22.19
C LEU A 323 -15.75 22.20 22.10
N GLU A 324 -16.02 22.76 20.93
CA GLU A 324 -16.14 24.23 20.73
C GLU A 324 -17.28 24.82 21.59
N TYR A 325 -18.42 24.13 21.64
CA TYR A 325 -19.56 24.51 22.50
C TYR A 325 -19.19 24.44 24.00
N SER A 326 -18.49 23.39 24.43
CA SER A 326 -18.05 23.25 25.81
C SER A 326 -17.06 24.35 26.24
N ILE A 327 -16.12 24.70 25.34
CA ILE A 327 -15.17 25.80 25.56
C ILE A 327 -15.90 27.15 25.68
N LYS A 328 -16.91 27.38 24.85
CA LYS A 328 -17.71 28.60 24.89
C LYS A 328 -18.50 28.72 26.19
N LEU A 329 -19.14 27.66 26.64
CA LEU A 329 -19.83 27.60 27.91
C LEU A 329 -18.91 27.87 29.10
N ALA A 330 -17.70 27.29 29.08
CA ALA A 330 -16.70 27.54 30.11
C ALA A 330 -16.21 29.01 30.11
N ALA A 331 -16.09 29.63 28.95
CA ALA A 331 -15.70 31.05 28.82
C ALA A 331 -16.82 32.01 29.28
N GLU A 332 -18.07 31.61 29.20
CA GLU A 332 -19.24 32.35 29.68
C GLU A 332 -19.46 32.21 31.22
N GLY A 333 -18.53 31.53 31.90
CA GLY A 333 -18.54 31.42 33.37
C GLY A 333 -19.40 30.29 33.95
N ALA A 334 -19.83 29.35 33.10
CA ALA A 334 -20.60 28.18 33.51
C ALA A 334 -19.68 27.11 34.19
N THR A 335 -19.00 27.48 35.27
CA THR A 335 -18.03 26.59 35.95
C THR A 335 -18.67 25.64 36.97
N ASN A 336 -19.99 25.71 37.21
CA ASN A 336 -20.69 24.88 38.19
C ASN A 336 -22.03 24.38 37.63
N LEU A 337 -21.95 23.59 36.54
CA LEU A 337 -23.13 22.89 36.05
C LEU A 337 -23.40 21.67 36.94
N ASP A 338 -24.61 21.63 37.53
CA ASP A 338 -25.09 20.48 38.28
C ASP A 338 -25.08 19.23 37.38
N PRO A 339 -24.63 18.07 37.87
CA PRO A 339 -24.57 16.82 37.09
C PRO A 339 -25.88 16.39 36.45
N GLU A 340 -27.04 16.68 37.07
CA GLU A 340 -28.36 16.37 36.49
C GLU A 340 -28.67 17.26 35.31
N THR A 341 -28.31 18.53 35.34
CA THR A 341 -28.45 19.47 34.25
C THR A 341 -27.58 19.10 33.05
N LEU A 342 -26.33 18.72 33.30
CA LEU A 342 -25.41 18.22 32.28
C LEU A 342 -25.93 16.95 31.58
N MET A 343 -26.54 16.05 32.36
CA MET A 343 -27.11 14.81 31.79
C MET A 343 -28.30 15.09 30.90
N LYS A 344 -29.19 16.00 31.31
CA LYS A 344 -30.33 16.44 30.48
C LYS A 344 -29.89 17.13 29.19
N ASP A 345 -28.89 17.98 29.26
CA ASP A 345 -28.32 18.62 28.06
C ASP A 345 -27.65 17.61 27.12
N ALA A 346 -26.92 16.61 27.67
CA ALA A 346 -26.34 15.52 26.87
C ALA A 346 -27.42 14.69 26.16
N GLU A 347 -28.49 14.33 26.86
CA GLU A 347 -29.63 13.60 26.25
C GLU A 347 -30.31 14.41 25.16
N ARG A 348 -30.50 15.71 25.37
CA ARG A 348 -31.03 16.63 24.35
C ARG A 348 -30.16 16.67 23.11
N LEU A 349 -28.83 16.84 23.26
CA LEU A 349 -27.86 16.88 22.16
C LEU A 349 -27.81 15.55 21.38
N VAL A 350 -27.96 14.42 22.07
CA VAL A 350 -28.08 13.11 21.39
C VAL A 350 -29.32 13.03 20.54
N GLN A 351 -30.46 13.55 21.00
CA GLN A 351 -31.69 13.55 20.22
C GLN A 351 -31.63 14.51 19.02
N GLU A 352 -31.03 15.68 19.17
CA GLU A 352 -30.77 16.61 18.07
C GLU A 352 -29.89 16.01 16.99
N LEU A 353 -28.79 15.34 17.38
CA LEU A 353 -27.87 14.63 16.47
C LEU A 353 -28.61 13.52 15.70
N LYS A 354 -29.48 12.75 16.35
CA LYS A 354 -30.30 11.74 15.70
C LYS A 354 -31.25 12.34 14.67
N GLY A 355 -31.84 13.49 14.98
CA GLY A 355 -32.71 14.25 14.06
C GLY A 355 -31.95 14.65 12.79
N ILE A 356 -30.78 15.26 12.93
CA ILE A 356 -29.94 15.71 11.82
C ILE A 356 -29.48 14.50 10.97
N GLN A 357 -29.07 13.40 11.60
CA GLN A 357 -28.64 12.18 10.89
C GLN A 357 -29.80 11.50 10.13
N SER A 358 -31.02 11.68 10.58
CA SER A 358 -32.23 11.17 9.92
C SER A 358 -32.59 11.98 8.70
N GLN A 359 -32.46 13.32 8.77
CA GLN A 359 -32.72 14.24 7.65
C GLN A 359 -31.68 14.09 6.51
N ALA A 360 -30.41 13.96 6.84
CA ALA A 360 -29.32 13.74 5.85
C ALA A 360 -29.40 12.41 5.08
N LYS A 361 -30.33 11.51 5.45
CA LYS A 361 -30.59 10.26 4.74
C LYS A 361 -31.78 10.32 3.79
N MET A 362 -32.49 11.42 3.78
CA MET A 362 -33.70 11.65 2.91
C MET A 362 -33.36 12.55 1.70
N GLU A 363 -32.17 13.15 1.65
CA GLU A 363 -31.57 13.83 0.50
C GLU A 363 -30.50 12.91 -0.16
#